data_2a242845bef5f0007f3ac57276094196
#
_entry.id   2a242845bef5f0007f3ac57276094196
#
_cell.length_a   1.000
_cell.length_b   1.000
_cell.length_c   1.000
_cell.angle_alpha   90.00
_cell.angle_beta   90.00
_cell.angle_gamma   90.00
#
_symmetry.space_group_name_H-M   'P 1'
#
loop_
_entity.id
_entity.type
_entity.pdbx_description
1 polymer ?
#
loop_
_entity_poly.entity_id
_entity_poly.type
_entity_poly.pdbx_seq_one_letter_code
_entity_poly.pdbx_strand_id
1 'polypeptide(L)'
;KIDKPLMAEIYLEGEMPVGFRRLKTAIGEKLTDLQQYRKNSIYIRKVDPYKEVSAQNRQAYFDQLFQHGIVPTDLRIKTEQGITTRLVFPSVVLHYGEKSLVLNLLKNYPAQPAEENLNRSIELLEYEFMNAINTLTRDKLIHVAFLEGHQEADSLQLLDFSSALSTGFAVSRVNSNMLLTNPDSIRVLIVANPLSKFEERDKLILDQYLMKGGRMIWLVDPVKVSLDSLSEGMTTLALPADLNLSDKLYHYGVRLNNDLIQDAECLQIRVNTAPVGASPNYSLAPWYFSPLLHPLQSHPIGKNVNPVSAEFISSIDTVGENPDIRKKILLSSSPFSRKNEAPVLVNLRMIDVVPSRSFFNKSNLITGILLEGKFSSVFRNRMIEMPDLPSGFRPIVESKPTQMAVFSDGGLISNKVNRATKEPKTAPLGYDRVSKITFGNRDFFLNLVQYLSDDASLI
;
A
#
# COMPACT_ATOMS: atom_id res chain seq x y z
N LYS A 1 21.55 16.29 0.99
CA LYS A 1 22.99 16.67 0.85
C LYS A 1 23.80 15.39 1.00
N ILE A 2 24.59 15.00 0.00
CA ILE A 2 25.44 13.79 0.07
C ILE A 2 26.78 14.25 0.67
N ASP A 3 27.01 13.94 1.94
CA ASP A 3 28.23 14.37 2.66
C ASP A 3 29.26 13.23 2.81
N LYS A 4 28.87 11.98 2.49
CA LYS A 4 29.72 10.79 2.47
C LYS A 4 29.72 10.14 1.09
N PRO A 5 30.70 9.30 0.75
CA PRO A 5 30.68 8.54 -0.49
C PRO A 5 29.44 7.64 -0.59
N LEU A 6 28.77 7.67 -1.75
CA LEU A 6 27.71 6.76 -2.13
C LEU A 6 28.25 5.73 -3.10
N MET A 7 28.15 4.45 -2.79
CA MET A 7 28.51 3.37 -3.72
C MET A 7 27.27 2.69 -4.26
N ALA A 8 27.21 2.56 -5.58
CA ALA A 8 26.12 1.87 -6.29
C ALA A 8 26.65 0.58 -6.93
N GLU A 9 26.14 -0.56 -6.49
CA GLU A 9 26.45 -1.87 -7.06
C GLU A 9 25.33 -2.32 -7.98
N ILE A 10 25.63 -2.44 -9.28
CA ILE A 10 24.64 -2.83 -10.32
C ILE A 10 24.77 -4.33 -10.53
N TYR A 11 23.70 -5.09 -10.22
CA TYR A 11 23.64 -6.54 -10.39
C TYR A 11 23.08 -6.97 -11.75
N LEU A 12 22.55 -6.04 -12.54
CA LEU A 12 22.07 -6.31 -13.89
C LEU A 12 23.23 -6.33 -14.88
N GLU A 13 24.03 -7.41 -14.85
CA GLU A 13 25.20 -7.62 -15.67
C GLU A 13 25.17 -8.98 -16.39
N GLY A 14 26.05 -9.15 -17.41
CA GLY A 14 26.16 -10.37 -18.21
C GLY A 14 25.29 -10.37 -19.48
N GLU A 15 25.10 -11.57 -20.05
CA GLU A 15 24.29 -11.75 -21.26
C GLU A 15 22.81 -11.69 -20.96
N MET A 16 22.06 -10.90 -21.73
CA MET A 16 20.61 -10.69 -21.53
C MET A 16 19.93 -10.25 -22.83
N PRO A 17 18.59 -10.42 -22.94
CA PRO A 17 17.80 -9.93 -24.07
C PRO A 17 17.88 -8.41 -24.25
N VAL A 18 17.51 -7.93 -25.44
CA VAL A 18 17.59 -6.51 -25.83
C VAL A 18 16.89 -5.57 -24.85
N GLY A 19 15.69 -5.93 -24.38
CA GLY A 19 14.94 -5.12 -23.42
C GLY A 19 15.68 -4.90 -22.09
N PHE A 20 16.30 -5.95 -21.55
CA PHE A 20 17.10 -5.85 -20.32
C PHE A 20 18.41 -5.09 -20.54
N ARG A 21 19.00 -5.16 -21.75
CA ARG A 21 20.16 -4.31 -22.09
C ARG A 21 19.80 -2.83 -22.09
N ARG A 22 18.61 -2.46 -22.58
CA ARG A 22 18.10 -1.08 -22.49
C ARG A 22 17.94 -0.63 -21.05
N LEU A 23 17.34 -1.46 -20.18
CA LEU A 23 17.22 -1.17 -18.74
C LEU A 23 18.61 -0.99 -18.10
N LYS A 24 19.55 -1.91 -18.35
CA LYS A 24 20.95 -1.81 -17.88
C LYS A 24 21.62 -0.49 -18.30
N THR A 25 21.48 -0.12 -19.58
CA THR A 25 22.04 1.13 -20.11
C THR A 25 21.43 2.34 -19.42
N ALA A 26 20.09 2.38 -19.29
CA ALA A 26 19.38 3.47 -18.62
C ALA A 26 19.78 3.61 -17.12
N ILE A 27 19.97 2.49 -16.41
CA ILE A 27 20.49 2.48 -15.03
C ILE A 27 21.87 3.15 -14.99
N GLY A 28 22.78 2.75 -15.90
CA GLY A 28 24.13 3.30 -15.95
C GLY A 28 24.14 4.81 -16.29
N GLU A 29 23.32 5.23 -17.25
CA GLU A 29 23.17 6.64 -17.64
C GLU A 29 22.64 7.48 -16.46
N LYS A 30 21.58 7.06 -15.81
CA LYS A 30 21.02 7.78 -14.64
C LYS A 30 22.00 7.90 -13.48
N LEU A 31 22.74 6.85 -13.17
CA LEU A 31 23.80 6.91 -12.14
C LEU A 31 24.95 7.81 -12.55
N THR A 32 25.31 7.84 -13.83
CA THR A 32 26.34 8.73 -14.38
C THR A 32 25.89 10.19 -14.33
N ASP A 33 24.62 10.47 -14.67
CA ASP A 33 24.03 11.81 -14.54
C ASP A 33 24.09 12.30 -13.10
N LEU A 34 23.70 11.45 -12.14
CA LEU A 34 23.80 11.76 -10.70
C LEU A 34 25.25 12.02 -10.26
N GLN A 35 26.21 11.30 -10.83
CA GLN A 35 27.64 11.49 -10.57
C GLN A 35 28.15 12.86 -11.08
N GLN A 36 27.61 13.38 -12.19
CA GLN A 36 27.97 14.70 -12.73
C GLN A 36 27.52 15.83 -11.80
N TYR A 37 26.37 15.72 -11.14
CA TYR A 37 25.91 16.71 -10.17
C TYR A 37 26.79 16.78 -8.92
N ARG A 38 27.51 15.71 -8.57
CA ARG A 38 28.39 15.60 -7.40
C ARG A 38 29.66 14.81 -7.76
N LYS A 39 30.61 15.49 -8.42
CA LYS A 39 31.93 14.90 -8.74
C LYS A 39 32.56 14.32 -7.47
N ASN A 40 33.07 13.08 -7.57
CA ASN A 40 33.78 12.33 -6.53
C ASN A 40 32.98 11.89 -5.29
N SER A 41 31.63 11.92 -5.36
CA SER A 41 30.81 11.44 -4.24
C SER A 41 30.02 10.16 -4.56
N ILE A 42 29.94 9.74 -5.83
CA ILE A 42 29.21 8.54 -6.25
C ILE A 42 30.15 7.60 -6.99
N TYR A 43 30.27 6.36 -6.51
CA TYR A 43 31.08 5.29 -7.09
C TYR A 43 30.17 4.21 -7.65
N ILE A 44 30.43 3.74 -8.86
CA ILE A 44 29.62 2.73 -9.54
C ILE A 44 30.45 1.47 -9.69
N ARG A 45 29.95 0.35 -9.13
CA ARG A 45 30.52 -0.99 -9.30
C ARG A 45 29.54 -1.86 -10.08
N LYS A 46 30.00 -2.55 -11.10
CA LYS A 46 29.23 -3.54 -11.85
C LYS A 46 29.56 -4.92 -11.31
N VAL A 47 28.52 -5.68 -10.95
CA VAL A 47 28.64 -7.02 -10.38
C VAL A 47 27.93 -7.99 -11.33
N ASP A 48 28.67 -8.91 -11.92
CA ASP A 48 28.11 -10.02 -12.69
C ASP A 48 27.92 -11.23 -11.77
N PRO A 49 26.71 -11.56 -11.31
CA PRO A 49 26.49 -12.63 -10.34
C PRO A 49 26.97 -14.00 -10.81
N TYR A 50 27.12 -14.20 -12.12
CA TYR A 50 27.63 -15.46 -12.67
C TYR A 50 29.16 -15.58 -12.64
N LYS A 51 29.88 -14.46 -12.48
CA LYS A 51 31.35 -14.39 -12.45
C LYS A 51 31.92 -14.26 -11.04
N GLU A 52 31.11 -13.81 -10.07
CA GLU A 52 31.58 -13.61 -8.69
C GLU A 52 31.90 -14.93 -7.98
N VAL A 53 31.28 -16.05 -8.41
CA VAL A 53 31.47 -17.36 -7.79
C VAL A 53 31.60 -18.47 -8.81
N SER A 54 32.24 -19.58 -8.40
CA SER A 54 32.33 -20.78 -9.24
C SER A 54 30.98 -21.41 -9.52
N ALA A 55 30.84 -22.17 -10.61
CA ALA A 55 29.58 -22.81 -11.02
C ALA A 55 28.98 -23.69 -9.89
N GLN A 56 29.81 -24.32 -9.06
CA GLN A 56 29.36 -25.19 -7.96
C GLN A 56 28.66 -24.40 -6.83
N ASN A 57 29.09 -23.17 -6.55
CA ASN A 57 28.60 -22.34 -5.45
C ASN A 57 27.51 -21.36 -5.90
N ARG A 58 27.16 -21.36 -7.18
CA ARG A 58 26.29 -20.34 -7.79
C ARG A 58 24.89 -20.33 -7.20
N GLN A 59 24.30 -21.50 -6.97
CA GLN A 59 22.95 -21.57 -6.38
C GLN A 59 22.94 -21.00 -4.96
N ALA A 60 23.88 -21.38 -4.12
CA ALA A 60 24.01 -20.86 -2.76
C ALA A 60 24.20 -19.32 -2.74
N TYR A 61 24.97 -18.79 -3.68
CA TYR A 61 25.15 -17.35 -3.83
C TYR A 61 23.87 -16.65 -4.27
N PHE A 62 23.11 -17.22 -5.20
CA PHE A 62 21.82 -16.65 -5.64
C PHE A 62 20.80 -16.66 -4.50
N ASP A 63 20.79 -17.72 -3.68
CA ASP A 63 19.95 -17.81 -2.49
C ASP A 63 20.34 -16.74 -1.46
N GLN A 64 21.63 -16.45 -1.29
CA GLN A 64 22.12 -15.35 -0.46
C GLN A 64 21.67 -13.98 -0.99
N LEU A 65 21.81 -13.73 -2.30
CA LEU A 65 21.32 -12.50 -2.92
C LEU A 65 19.84 -12.30 -2.67
N PHE A 66 19.05 -13.35 -2.82
CA PHE A 66 17.62 -13.32 -2.55
C PHE A 66 17.30 -13.03 -1.08
N GLN A 67 18.02 -13.64 -0.14
CA GLN A 67 17.90 -13.35 1.30
C GLN A 67 18.24 -11.89 1.63
N HIS A 68 19.16 -11.27 0.89
CA HIS A 68 19.48 -9.84 1.01
C HIS A 68 18.50 -8.91 0.26
N GLY A 69 17.42 -9.46 -0.27
CA GLY A 69 16.36 -8.68 -0.93
C GLY A 69 16.61 -8.39 -2.42
N ILE A 70 17.64 -8.95 -3.04
CA ILE A 70 17.92 -8.85 -4.46
C ILE A 70 17.08 -9.90 -5.19
N VAL A 71 16.00 -9.46 -5.84
CA VAL A 71 15.01 -10.35 -6.45
C VAL A 71 15.42 -10.75 -7.86
N PRO A 72 15.63 -12.06 -8.14
CA PRO A 72 15.91 -12.54 -9.49
C PRO A 72 14.67 -12.55 -10.37
N THR A 73 14.89 -12.51 -11.68
CA THR A 73 13.85 -12.67 -12.72
C THR A 73 14.27 -13.79 -13.65
N ASP A 74 13.35 -14.73 -13.90
CA ASP A 74 13.55 -15.82 -14.86
C ASP A 74 13.41 -15.33 -16.30
N LEU A 75 14.47 -15.48 -17.08
CA LEU A 75 14.46 -15.21 -18.51
C LEU A 75 14.54 -16.51 -19.31
N ARG A 76 13.57 -16.70 -20.20
CA ARG A 76 13.62 -17.75 -21.23
C ARG A 76 14.31 -17.19 -22.47
N ILE A 77 15.53 -17.67 -22.71
CA ILE A 77 16.35 -17.26 -23.86
C ILE A 77 16.31 -18.39 -24.89
N LYS A 78 15.89 -18.07 -26.11
CA LYS A 78 16.03 -18.98 -27.25
C LYS A 78 17.48 -18.98 -27.71
N THR A 79 18.15 -20.11 -27.60
CA THR A 79 19.48 -20.37 -28.18
C THR A 79 19.38 -21.32 -29.35
N GLU A 80 20.43 -21.46 -30.14
CA GLU A 80 20.50 -22.45 -31.23
C GLU A 80 20.31 -23.89 -30.76
N GLN A 81 20.57 -24.15 -29.47
CA GLN A 81 20.45 -25.46 -28.81
C GLN A 81 19.11 -25.69 -28.10
N GLY A 82 18.17 -24.72 -28.12
CA GLY A 82 16.87 -24.81 -27.47
C GLY A 82 16.52 -23.60 -26.59
N ILE A 83 15.57 -23.78 -25.67
CA ILE A 83 15.16 -22.74 -24.71
C ILE A 83 15.95 -22.98 -23.42
N THR A 84 16.75 -22.00 -23.03
CA THR A 84 17.48 -21.99 -21.75
C THR A 84 16.85 -20.97 -20.80
N THR A 85 16.62 -21.34 -19.54
CA THR A 85 16.21 -20.41 -18.49
C THR A 85 17.44 -19.85 -17.81
N ARG A 86 17.55 -18.53 -17.71
CA ARG A 86 18.61 -17.81 -17.02
C ARG A 86 18.03 -16.82 -16.02
N LEU A 87 18.60 -16.76 -14.82
CA LEU A 87 18.28 -15.73 -13.84
C LEU A 87 19.01 -14.44 -14.17
N VAL A 88 18.31 -13.33 -14.12
CA VAL A 88 18.89 -11.98 -14.14
C VAL A 88 18.49 -11.27 -12.86
N PHE A 89 19.30 -10.33 -12.41
CA PHE A 89 19.10 -9.58 -11.18
C PHE A 89 18.97 -8.09 -11.50
N PRO A 90 17.75 -7.61 -11.85
CA PRO A 90 17.52 -6.22 -12.23
C PRO A 90 17.51 -5.31 -10.99
N SER A 91 18.61 -5.30 -10.26
CA SER A 91 18.71 -4.65 -8.96
C SER A 91 19.98 -3.80 -8.87
N VAL A 92 19.89 -2.75 -8.06
CA VAL A 92 21.04 -1.91 -7.65
C VAL A 92 21.04 -1.84 -6.13
N VAL A 93 22.21 -2.04 -5.52
CA VAL A 93 22.40 -1.82 -4.08
C VAL A 93 23.15 -0.51 -3.89
N LEU A 94 22.55 0.40 -3.14
CA LEU A 94 23.16 1.67 -2.77
C LEU A 94 23.71 1.56 -1.34
N HIS A 95 24.97 1.94 -1.16
CA HIS A 95 25.64 2.00 0.14
C HIS A 95 26.04 3.43 0.47
N TYR A 96 25.71 3.89 1.68
CA TYR A 96 26.05 5.20 2.21
C TYR A 96 26.52 5.10 3.66
N GLY A 97 27.83 5.13 3.89
CA GLY A 97 28.40 4.80 5.17
C GLY A 97 28.08 3.35 5.56
N GLU A 98 27.43 3.14 6.71
CA GLU A 98 27.02 1.81 7.19
C GLU A 98 25.60 1.41 6.72
N LYS A 99 24.88 2.33 6.06
CA LYS A 99 23.53 2.08 5.56
C LYS A 99 23.58 1.51 4.15
N SER A 100 22.70 0.55 3.87
CA SER A 100 22.51 0.02 2.52
C SER A 100 21.03 -0.10 2.17
N LEU A 101 20.71 0.05 0.88
CA LEU A 101 19.35 -0.06 0.37
C LEU A 101 19.36 -0.80 -0.97
N VAL A 102 18.54 -1.83 -1.09
CA VAL A 102 18.36 -2.61 -2.32
C VAL A 102 17.21 -2.02 -3.13
N LEU A 103 17.47 -1.72 -4.39
CA LEU A 103 16.49 -1.27 -5.37
C LEU A 103 16.25 -2.38 -6.40
N ASN A 104 15.08 -2.99 -6.39
CA ASN A 104 14.64 -3.89 -7.46
C ASN A 104 13.95 -3.05 -8.54
N LEU A 105 14.65 -2.82 -9.65
CA LEU A 105 14.30 -1.82 -10.65
C LEU A 105 13.36 -2.34 -11.74
N LEU A 106 13.18 -3.66 -11.87
CA LEU A 106 12.18 -4.22 -12.77
C LEU A 106 10.82 -4.22 -12.07
N LYS A 107 9.89 -3.46 -12.61
CA LYS A 107 8.49 -3.48 -12.21
C LYS A 107 7.73 -4.49 -13.08
N ASN A 108 6.95 -5.32 -12.45
CA ASN A 108 6.15 -6.33 -13.15
C ASN A 108 4.66 -5.98 -12.99
N TYR A 109 4.09 -5.39 -14.03
CA TYR A 109 2.69 -4.99 -14.06
C TYR A 109 1.84 -6.13 -14.63
N PRO A 110 0.80 -6.57 -13.92
CA PRO A 110 -0.09 -7.60 -14.39
C PRO A 110 -0.75 -7.23 -15.73
N ALA A 111 -0.93 -8.24 -16.57
CA ALA A 111 -1.58 -8.11 -17.88
C ALA A 111 -0.91 -7.16 -18.89
N GLN A 112 0.29 -6.65 -18.59
CA GLN A 112 1.05 -5.84 -19.56
C GLN A 112 2.14 -6.65 -20.27
N PRO A 113 2.44 -6.34 -21.53
CA PRO A 113 3.55 -6.94 -22.24
C PRO A 113 4.89 -6.68 -21.52
N ALA A 114 5.81 -7.65 -21.58
CA ALA A 114 7.13 -7.53 -20.93
C ALA A 114 7.91 -6.27 -21.38
N GLU A 115 7.74 -5.84 -22.63
CA GLU A 115 8.39 -4.63 -23.14
C GLU A 115 7.84 -3.35 -22.50
N GLU A 116 6.55 -3.29 -22.26
CA GLU A 116 5.93 -2.13 -21.57
C GLU A 116 6.36 -2.07 -20.10
N ASN A 117 6.45 -3.22 -19.42
CA ASN A 117 7.00 -3.30 -18.07
C ASN A 117 8.45 -2.78 -18.00
N LEU A 118 9.28 -3.12 -19.00
CA LEU A 118 10.64 -2.60 -19.08
C LEU A 118 10.68 -1.09 -19.36
N ASN A 119 9.85 -0.56 -20.24
CA ASN A 119 9.77 0.87 -20.52
C ASN A 119 9.35 1.66 -19.27
N ARG A 120 8.32 1.22 -18.57
CA ARG A 120 7.90 1.84 -17.31
C ARG A 120 8.98 1.75 -16.23
N SER A 121 9.69 0.62 -16.15
CA SER A 121 10.82 0.48 -15.22
C SER A 121 11.90 1.52 -15.50
N ILE A 122 12.20 1.79 -16.78
CA ILE A 122 13.16 2.83 -17.18
C ILE A 122 12.66 4.23 -16.79
N GLU A 123 11.39 4.55 -17.02
CA GLU A 123 10.79 5.84 -16.65
C GLU A 123 10.85 6.14 -15.16
N LEU A 124 10.78 5.10 -14.33
CA LEU A 124 10.80 5.23 -12.86
C LEU A 124 12.21 5.34 -12.27
N LEU A 125 13.28 5.07 -13.00
CA LEU A 125 14.65 5.02 -12.46
C LEU A 125 15.06 6.28 -11.70
N GLU A 126 14.74 7.45 -12.23
CA GLU A 126 15.10 8.72 -11.58
C GLU A 126 14.40 8.84 -10.21
N TYR A 127 13.12 8.56 -10.16
CA TYR A 127 12.36 8.57 -8.92
C TYR A 127 12.91 7.56 -7.90
N GLU A 128 13.16 6.33 -8.32
CA GLU A 128 13.70 5.26 -7.45
C GLU A 128 15.06 5.64 -6.86
N PHE A 129 15.98 6.16 -7.68
CA PHE A 129 17.29 6.59 -7.20
C PHE A 129 17.21 7.80 -6.28
N MET A 130 16.41 8.82 -6.62
CA MET A 130 16.27 10.01 -5.79
C MET A 130 15.64 9.68 -4.44
N ASN A 131 14.63 8.84 -4.43
CA ASN A 131 13.99 8.36 -3.20
C ASN A 131 14.96 7.57 -2.30
N ALA A 132 15.72 6.65 -2.90
CA ALA A 132 16.70 5.85 -2.18
C ALA A 132 17.84 6.69 -1.60
N ILE A 133 18.37 7.64 -2.37
CA ILE A 133 19.42 8.56 -1.91
C ILE A 133 18.88 9.44 -0.77
N ASN A 134 17.66 9.96 -0.90
CA ASN A 134 17.03 10.76 0.14
C ASN A 134 16.85 9.94 1.44
N THR A 135 16.42 8.68 1.33
CA THR A 135 16.30 7.75 2.46
C THR A 135 17.64 7.50 3.15
N LEU A 136 18.69 7.19 2.37
CA LEU A 136 20.03 6.87 2.90
C LEU A 136 20.73 8.07 3.53
N THR A 137 20.52 9.27 2.98
CA THR A 137 21.20 10.50 3.44
C THR A 137 20.53 11.20 4.60
N ARG A 138 19.37 10.73 5.04
CA ARG A 138 18.69 11.27 6.25
C ARG A 138 19.47 10.89 7.51
N ASP A 139 19.74 11.88 8.36
CA ASP A 139 20.41 11.66 9.65
C ASP A 139 19.52 10.89 10.63
N LYS A 140 18.21 11.19 10.62
CA LYS A 140 17.21 10.52 11.45
C LYS A 140 16.10 9.96 10.56
N LEU A 141 15.71 8.71 10.82
CA LEU A 141 14.54 8.13 10.18
C LEU A 141 13.28 8.87 10.65
N ILE A 142 12.40 9.16 9.69
CA ILE A 142 11.07 9.69 9.99
C ILE A 142 10.27 8.61 10.69
N HIS A 143 9.57 8.98 11.76
CA HIS A 143 8.80 8.05 12.56
C HIS A 143 7.38 7.92 12.02
N VAL A 144 6.99 6.70 11.69
CA VAL A 144 5.65 6.27 11.27
C VAL A 144 5.13 5.31 12.31
N ALA A 145 3.90 5.51 12.78
CA ALA A 145 3.33 4.66 13.81
C ALA A 145 1.98 4.09 13.40
N PHE A 146 1.71 2.85 13.80
CA PHE A 146 0.38 2.24 13.75
C PHE A 146 -0.33 2.46 15.09
N LEU A 147 -1.58 2.92 15.02
CA LEU A 147 -2.42 3.03 16.21
C LEU A 147 -2.81 1.67 16.73
N GLU A 148 -2.87 1.52 18.06
CA GLU A 148 -3.38 0.36 18.79
C GLU A 148 -4.35 0.81 19.89
N GLY A 149 -5.34 -0.05 20.16
CA GLY A 149 -6.32 0.15 21.24
C GLY A 149 -7.76 -0.10 20.80
N HIS A 150 -8.02 -0.18 19.49
CA HIS A 150 -9.36 -0.36 18.93
C HIS A 150 -9.46 -1.64 18.10
N GLN A 151 -8.70 -2.67 18.47
CA GLN A 151 -8.62 -3.96 17.77
C GLN A 151 -8.20 -3.80 16.30
N GLU A 152 -7.26 -2.92 16.04
CA GLU A 152 -6.67 -2.71 14.73
C GLU A 152 -5.92 -3.97 14.25
N ALA A 153 -5.56 -3.97 12.97
CA ALA A 153 -4.81 -5.06 12.36
C ALA A 153 -3.54 -5.41 13.15
N ASP A 154 -3.34 -6.69 13.42
CA ASP A 154 -2.23 -7.19 14.24
C ASP A 154 -0.89 -7.20 13.47
N SER A 155 0.19 -7.57 14.17
CA SER A 155 1.55 -7.57 13.62
C SER A 155 1.72 -8.55 12.45
N LEU A 156 1.00 -9.67 12.41
CA LEU A 156 1.05 -10.62 11.29
C LEU A 156 0.29 -10.10 10.07
N GLN A 157 -0.84 -9.42 10.30
CA GLN A 157 -1.60 -8.78 9.24
C GLN A 157 -0.83 -7.62 8.61
N LEU A 158 -0.01 -6.92 9.37
CA LEU A 158 0.78 -5.77 8.90
C LEU A 158 2.25 -6.12 8.58
N LEU A 159 2.62 -7.41 8.60
CA LEU A 159 4.03 -7.85 8.53
C LEU A 159 4.75 -7.34 7.29
N ASP A 160 4.19 -7.56 6.11
CA ASP A 160 4.84 -7.18 4.84
C ASP A 160 4.92 -5.65 4.69
N PHE A 161 3.84 -4.95 5.03
CA PHE A 161 3.81 -3.49 4.93
C PHE A 161 4.72 -2.82 5.96
N SER A 162 4.74 -3.27 7.22
CA SER A 162 5.64 -2.74 8.24
C SER A 162 7.10 -3.04 7.94
N SER A 163 7.41 -4.23 7.40
CA SER A 163 8.75 -4.59 6.94
C SER A 163 9.21 -3.67 5.80
N ALA A 164 8.35 -3.44 4.81
CA ALA A 164 8.64 -2.55 3.70
C ALA A 164 8.86 -1.09 4.16
N LEU A 165 8.05 -0.59 5.11
CA LEU A 165 8.23 0.72 5.72
C LEU A 165 9.55 0.83 6.48
N SER A 166 9.93 -0.22 7.22
CA SER A 166 11.16 -0.23 8.05
C SER A 166 12.44 -0.07 7.23
N THR A 167 12.39 -0.23 5.91
CA THR A 167 13.52 0.03 5.03
C THR A 167 13.90 1.52 4.99
N GLY A 168 12.93 2.44 5.18
CA GLY A 168 13.16 3.89 5.07
C GLY A 168 12.60 4.73 6.23
N PHE A 169 11.91 4.12 7.17
CA PHE A 169 11.24 4.78 8.29
C PHE A 169 11.50 4.08 9.61
N ALA A 170 11.44 4.82 10.71
CA ALA A 170 11.32 4.23 12.04
C ALA A 170 9.85 3.84 12.25
N VAL A 171 9.57 2.56 12.40
CA VAL A 171 8.19 2.04 12.53
C VAL A 171 7.93 1.59 13.95
N SER A 172 6.81 1.98 14.52
CA SER A 172 6.36 1.54 15.85
C SER A 172 4.85 1.34 15.90
N ARG A 173 4.38 0.81 17.03
CA ARG A 173 2.96 0.70 17.38
C ARG A 173 2.75 1.57 18.62
N VAL A 174 1.67 2.35 18.65
CA VAL A 174 1.41 3.34 19.69
C VAL A 174 -0.06 3.35 20.07
N ASN A 175 -0.35 3.57 21.34
CA ASN A 175 -1.71 3.86 21.80
C ASN A 175 -1.96 5.37 21.86
N SER A 176 -3.22 5.75 22.03
CA SER A 176 -3.62 7.17 22.09
C SER A 176 -2.91 7.95 23.20
N ASN A 177 -2.60 7.33 24.35
CA ASN A 177 -1.89 8.00 25.45
C ASN A 177 -0.47 8.45 25.09
N MET A 178 0.23 7.67 24.26
CA MET A 178 1.57 8.04 23.80
C MET A 178 1.55 9.28 22.91
N LEU A 179 0.46 9.50 22.16
CA LEU A 179 0.28 10.71 21.35
C LEU A 179 0.08 11.98 22.21
N LEU A 180 -0.47 11.85 23.41
CA LEU A 180 -0.57 12.98 24.34
C LEU A 180 0.79 13.42 24.88
N THR A 181 1.63 12.45 25.23
CA THR A 181 2.92 12.72 25.90
C THR A 181 4.00 13.14 24.92
N ASN A 182 4.01 12.64 23.69
CA ASN A 182 5.08 12.88 22.72
C ASN A 182 4.57 13.01 21.27
N PRO A 183 3.65 13.93 20.98
CA PRO A 183 2.97 14.04 19.69
C PRO A 183 3.90 14.38 18.52
N ASP A 184 4.97 15.14 18.78
CA ASP A 184 5.89 15.62 17.74
C ASP A 184 6.89 14.54 17.28
N SER A 185 6.95 13.41 17.99
CA SER A 185 7.85 12.31 17.63
C SER A 185 7.35 11.50 16.43
N ILE A 186 6.04 11.49 16.16
CA ILE A 186 5.40 10.70 15.11
C ILE A 186 5.00 11.63 13.98
N ARG A 187 5.49 11.35 12.77
CA ARG A 187 5.19 12.14 11.58
C ARG A 187 3.91 11.70 10.90
N VAL A 188 3.72 10.39 10.76
CA VAL A 188 2.55 9.79 10.13
C VAL A 188 1.96 8.74 11.07
N LEU A 189 0.69 8.88 11.39
CA LEU A 189 -0.09 7.91 12.16
C LEU A 189 -1.01 7.14 11.24
N ILE A 190 -0.96 5.81 11.29
CA ILE A 190 -1.79 4.91 10.49
C ILE A 190 -2.79 4.22 11.40
N VAL A 191 -4.08 4.38 11.11
CA VAL A 191 -5.17 3.65 11.75
C VAL A 191 -5.64 2.58 10.78
N ALA A 192 -5.27 1.32 11.08
CA ALA A 192 -5.44 0.19 10.17
C ALA A 192 -6.52 -0.78 10.66
N ASN A 193 -7.67 -0.77 10.02
CA ASN A 193 -8.79 -1.69 10.26
C ASN A 193 -9.23 -1.74 11.75
N PRO A 194 -9.65 -0.63 12.36
CA PRO A 194 -10.20 -0.66 13.71
C PRO A 194 -11.53 -1.42 13.72
N LEU A 195 -11.71 -2.30 14.71
CA LEU A 195 -12.91 -3.14 14.86
C LEU A 195 -13.77 -2.74 16.06
N SER A 196 -13.24 -1.98 17.00
CA SER A 196 -13.96 -1.49 18.17
C SER A 196 -14.17 0.03 18.13
N LYS A 197 -15.17 0.46 18.87
CA LYS A 197 -15.63 1.85 18.93
C LYS A 197 -14.58 2.77 19.57
N PHE A 198 -14.39 3.97 19.01
CA PHE A 198 -13.57 5.02 19.59
C PHE A 198 -14.33 5.77 20.68
N GLU A 199 -13.73 5.90 21.83
CA GLU A 199 -14.25 6.76 22.90
C GLU A 199 -13.98 8.24 22.58
N GLU A 200 -14.77 9.15 23.18
CA GLU A 200 -14.60 10.60 22.93
C GLU A 200 -13.21 11.11 23.32
N ARG A 201 -12.58 10.47 24.32
CA ARG A 201 -11.20 10.78 24.73
C ARG A 201 -10.20 10.46 23.62
N ASP A 202 -10.29 9.28 23.00
CA ASP A 202 -9.39 8.89 21.92
C ASP A 202 -9.64 9.74 20.67
N LYS A 203 -10.89 10.06 20.37
CA LYS A 203 -11.25 11.01 19.30
C LYS A 203 -10.62 12.37 19.52
N LEU A 204 -10.63 12.89 20.77
CA LEU A 204 -9.99 14.16 21.12
C LEU A 204 -8.47 14.08 20.92
N ILE A 205 -7.82 13.03 21.39
CA ILE A 205 -6.38 12.87 21.27
C ILE A 205 -5.94 12.83 19.80
N LEU A 206 -6.66 12.05 18.98
CA LEU A 206 -6.40 11.96 17.55
C LEU A 206 -6.71 13.27 16.79
N ASP A 207 -7.73 14.02 17.24
CA ASP A 207 -8.02 15.36 16.73
C ASP A 207 -6.85 16.30 17.04
N GLN A 208 -6.38 16.32 18.28
CA GLN A 208 -5.30 17.21 18.71
C GLN A 208 -3.95 16.84 18.09
N TYR A 209 -3.70 15.57 17.79
CA TYR A 209 -2.55 15.16 17.00
C TYR A 209 -2.59 15.79 15.60
N LEU A 210 -3.75 15.75 14.91
CA LEU A 210 -3.95 16.41 13.62
C LEU A 210 -3.81 17.95 13.74
N MET A 211 -4.39 18.57 14.80
CA MET A 211 -4.31 20.03 15.03
C MET A 211 -2.86 20.49 15.22
N LYS A 212 -1.98 19.70 15.81
CA LYS A 212 -0.55 19.98 15.95
C LYS A 212 0.22 19.86 14.63
N GLY A 213 -0.38 19.39 13.56
CA GLY A 213 0.23 19.18 12.24
C GLY A 213 0.70 17.75 12.01
N GLY A 214 0.27 16.80 12.84
CA GLY A 214 0.43 15.37 12.60
C GLY A 214 -0.33 14.94 11.34
N ARG A 215 0.14 13.92 10.66
CA ARG A 215 -0.48 13.41 9.42
C ARG A 215 -1.09 12.05 9.67
N MET A 216 -2.26 11.79 9.08
CA MET A 216 -3.04 10.59 9.40
C MET A 216 -3.43 9.82 8.13
N ILE A 217 -3.41 8.50 8.24
CA ILE A 217 -3.99 7.58 7.26
C ILE A 217 -5.05 6.77 7.98
N TRP A 218 -6.29 6.86 7.51
CA TRP A 218 -7.42 6.08 7.97
C TRP A 218 -7.76 5.00 6.97
N LEU A 219 -7.75 3.76 7.41
CA LEU A 219 -8.19 2.58 6.66
C LEU A 219 -9.31 1.95 7.48
N VAL A 220 -10.56 2.15 7.06
CA VAL A 220 -11.74 1.88 7.89
C VAL A 220 -12.78 1.11 7.10
N ASP A 221 -13.30 0.03 7.66
CA ASP A 221 -14.45 -0.70 7.15
C ASP A 221 -15.74 -0.12 7.73
N PRO A 222 -16.53 0.68 6.96
CA PRO A 222 -17.81 1.18 7.45
C PRO A 222 -18.88 0.07 7.51
N VAL A 223 -18.64 -1.04 6.83
CA VAL A 223 -19.53 -2.22 6.82
C VAL A 223 -18.74 -3.45 7.21
N LYS A 224 -19.23 -4.20 8.21
CA LYS A 224 -18.65 -5.46 8.68
C LYS A 224 -19.21 -6.63 7.88
N VAL A 225 -18.32 -7.48 7.35
CA VAL A 225 -18.66 -8.73 6.68
C VAL A 225 -17.94 -9.89 7.35
N SER A 226 -18.66 -10.95 7.71
CA SER A 226 -18.06 -12.16 8.28
C SER A 226 -17.66 -13.13 7.17
N LEU A 227 -16.36 -13.26 6.93
CA LEU A 227 -15.82 -14.23 5.98
C LEU A 227 -16.00 -15.68 6.44
N ASP A 228 -15.95 -15.93 7.74
CA ASP A 228 -16.19 -17.27 8.31
C ASP A 228 -17.62 -17.72 8.02
N SER A 229 -18.62 -16.86 8.28
CA SER A 229 -20.01 -17.15 7.94
C SER A 229 -20.23 -17.39 6.45
N LEU A 230 -19.51 -16.67 5.59
CA LEU A 230 -19.58 -16.84 4.15
C LEU A 230 -18.95 -18.17 3.70
N SER A 231 -17.85 -18.59 4.32
CA SER A 231 -17.14 -19.84 3.99
C SER A 231 -17.90 -21.07 4.48
N GLU A 232 -18.56 -21.00 5.65
CA GLU A 232 -19.29 -22.11 6.26
C GLU A 232 -20.73 -22.23 5.73
N GLY A 233 -21.43 -21.07 5.59
CA GLY A 233 -22.86 -21.02 5.26
C GLY A 233 -23.18 -20.54 3.85
N MET A 234 -22.19 -20.25 3.01
CA MET A 234 -22.34 -19.64 1.66
C MET A 234 -23.03 -18.27 1.67
N THR A 235 -23.46 -17.76 2.82
CA THR A 235 -24.13 -16.47 2.98
C THR A 235 -23.65 -15.77 4.22
N THR A 236 -23.54 -14.45 4.16
CA THR A 236 -23.28 -13.60 5.33
C THR A 236 -24.07 -12.30 5.22
N LEU A 237 -24.44 -11.75 6.36
CA LEU A 237 -25.10 -10.44 6.43
C LEU A 237 -24.06 -9.36 6.68
N ALA A 238 -23.92 -8.45 5.74
CA ALA A 238 -23.08 -7.27 5.88
C ALA A 238 -23.84 -6.19 6.64
N LEU A 239 -23.28 -5.72 7.76
CA LEU A 239 -23.91 -4.78 8.68
C LEU A 239 -23.06 -3.52 8.85
N PRO A 240 -23.68 -2.33 9.02
CA PRO A 240 -22.94 -1.12 9.36
C PRO A 240 -22.07 -1.31 10.61
N ALA A 241 -20.85 -0.80 10.59
CA ALA A 241 -19.92 -0.81 11.71
C ALA A 241 -20.14 0.43 12.60
N ASP A 242 -20.38 0.25 13.90
CA ASP A 242 -20.42 1.37 14.85
C ASP A 242 -19.03 1.62 15.43
N LEU A 243 -18.24 2.44 14.77
CA LEU A 243 -16.90 2.84 15.21
C LEU A 243 -16.86 4.21 15.89
N ASN A 244 -17.99 4.94 15.94
CA ASN A 244 -18.07 6.31 16.47
C ASN A 244 -17.10 7.31 15.77
N LEU A 245 -16.83 7.13 14.47
CA LEU A 245 -15.94 7.99 13.68
C LEU A 245 -16.66 8.88 12.68
N SER A 246 -17.94 8.61 12.41
CA SER A 246 -18.70 9.26 11.33
C SER A 246 -18.78 10.78 11.51
N ASP A 247 -19.02 11.26 12.71
CA ASP A 247 -19.11 12.69 13.05
C ASP A 247 -17.75 13.40 12.83
N LYS A 248 -16.66 12.74 13.21
CA LYS A 248 -15.29 13.26 13.07
C LYS A 248 -14.87 13.36 11.61
N LEU A 249 -15.03 12.29 10.84
CA LEU A 249 -14.67 12.26 9.43
C LEU A 249 -15.56 13.20 8.61
N TYR A 250 -16.86 13.26 8.94
CA TYR A 250 -17.80 14.20 8.33
C TYR A 250 -17.39 15.67 8.55
N HIS A 251 -16.97 16.01 9.77
CA HIS A 251 -16.49 17.35 10.11
C HIS A 251 -15.26 17.74 9.28
N TYR A 252 -14.38 16.78 9.00
CA TYR A 252 -13.20 17.00 8.16
C TYR A 252 -13.51 16.99 6.66
N GLY A 253 -14.74 16.70 6.27
CA GLY A 253 -15.18 16.80 4.90
C GLY A 253 -15.29 15.49 4.14
N VAL A 254 -15.35 14.33 4.83
CA VAL A 254 -15.46 12.99 4.27
C VAL A 254 -16.60 12.24 4.93
N ARG A 255 -17.45 11.59 4.13
CA ARG A 255 -18.45 10.64 4.60
C ARG A 255 -18.12 9.25 4.07
N LEU A 256 -17.87 8.29 4.98
CA LEU A 256 -17.85 6.88 4.65
C LEU A 256 -19.30 6.39 4.56
N ASN A 257 -19.67 5.80 3.43
CA ASN A 257 -21.04 5.31 3.24
C ASN A 257 -21.18 3.88 3.77
N ASN A 258 -22.35 3.56 4.32
CA ASN A 258 -22.68 2.21 4.75
C ASN A 258 -23.17 1.39 3.55
N ASP A 259 -22.32 1.17 2.57
CA ASP A 259 -22.61 0.41 1.37
C ASP A 259 -21.46 -0.57 1.05
N LEU A 260 -21.70 -1.52 0.16
CA LEU A 260 -20.66 -2.35 -0.44
C LEU A 260 -20.65 -2.14 -1.94
N ILE A 261 -19.45 -1.96 -2.49
CA ILE A 261 -19.24 -1.82 -3.92
C ILE A 261 -19.12 -3.21 -4.54
N GLN A 262 -19.90 -3.43 -5.60
CA GLN A 262 -19.69 -4.49 -6.57
C GLN A 262 -19.13 -3.88 -7.85
N ASP A 263 -18.12 -4.53 -8.43
CA ASP A 263 -17.43 -4.03 -9.62
C ASP A 263 -17.21 -5.15 -10.64
N ALA A 264 -17.35 -4.83 -11.92
CA ALA A 264 -17.08 -5.76 -13.01
C ALA A 264 -15.58 -6.09 -13.14
N GLU A 265 -14.71 -5.13 -12.78
CA GLU A 265 -13.28 -5.32 -12.69
C GLU A 265 -12.93 -5.82 -11.28
N CYS A 266 -12.93 -7.12 -11.11
CA CYS A 266 -12.80 -7.77 -9.81
C CYS A 266 -11.89 -9.00 -9.85
N LEU A 267 -11.49 -9.45 -8.66
CA LEU A 267 -10.78 -10.71 -8.50
C LEU A 267 -11.68 -11.90 -8.83
N GLN A 268 -11.05 -13.03 -9.15
CA GLN A 268 -11.73 -14.30 -9.31
C GLN A 268 -11.57 -15.17 -8.07
N ILE A 269 -12.59 -15.96 -7.76
CA ILE A 269 -12.53 -16.98 -6.72
C ILE A 269 -12.71 -18.38 -7.32
N ARG A 270 -12.17 -19.38 -6.61
CA ARG A 270 -12.37 -20.79 -6.95
C ARG A 270 -13.67 -21.27 -6.32
N VAL A 271 -14.56 -21.78 -7.13
CA VAL A 271 -15.86 -22.29 -6.71
C VAL A 271 -15.98 -23.75 -7.05
N ASN A 272 -16.47 -24.55 -6.12
CA ASN A 272 -16.79 -25.94 -6.39
C ASN A 272 -18.15 -26.00 -7.10
N THR A 273 -18.14 -26.41 -8.37
CA THR A 273 -19.34 -26.56 -9.22
C THR A 273 -19.85 -27.99 -9.28
N ALA A 274 -19.23 -28.92 -8.52
CA ALA A 274 -19.67 -30.31 -8.50
C ALA A 274 -21.04 -30.45 -7.80
N PRO A 275 -21.92 -31.34 -8.28
CA PRO A 275 -23.13 -31.70 -7.55
C PRO A 275 -22.81 -32.28 -6.18
N VAL A 276 -23.76 -32.13 -5.23
CA VAL A 276 -23.62 -32.69 -3.89
C VAL A 276 -23.35 -34.20 -3.96
N GLY A 277 -22.24 -34.63 -3.34
CA GLY A 277 -21.82 -36.03 -3.32
C GLY A 277 -20.89 -36.47 -4.47
N ALA A 278 -20.61 -35.59 -5.42
CA ALA A 278 -19.60 -35.84 -6.47
C ALA A 278 -18.20 -35.34 -6.06
N SER A 279 -17.16 -35.82 -6.74
CA SER A 279 -15.81 -35.33 -6.54
C SER A 279 -15.75 -33.82 -6.83
N PRO A 280 -15.02 -33.03 -6.03
CA PRO A 280 -14.95 -31.58 -6.21
C PRO A 280 -14.44 -31.21 -7.61
N ASN A 281 -15.19 -30.35 -8.29
CA ASN A 281 -14.79 -29.74 -9.57
C ASN A 281 -14.74 -28.22 -9.39
N TYR A 282 -13.55 -27.63 -9.52
CA TYR A 282 -13.34 -26.22 -9.29
C TYR A 282 -13.30 -25.42 -10.59
N SER A 283 -14.14 -24.40 -10.68
CA SER A 283 -14.10 -23.39 -11.73
C SER A 283 -13.73 -22.02 -11.15
N LEU A 284 -13.31 -21.09 -12.01
CA LEU A 284 -13.07 -19.71 -11.65
C LEU A 284 -14.33 -18.89 -11.93
N ALA A 285 -14.71 -18.05 -10.95
CA ALA A 285 -15.84 -17.16 -11.09
C ALA A 285 -15.47 -15.73 -10.61
N PRO A 286 -16.01 -14.67 -11.24
CA PRO A 286 -15.77 -13.30 -10.80
C PRO A 286 -16.40 -13.08 -9.43
N TRP A 287 -15.63 -12.44 -8.52
CA TRP A 287 -16.12 -12.08 -7.21
C TRP A 287 -16.28 -10.56 -7.13
N TYR A 288 -17.45 -10.07 -7.49
CA TYR A 288 -17.73 -8.64 -7.64
C TYR A 288 -17.50 -7.80 -6.37
N PHE A 289 -17.47 -8.41 -5.18
CA PHE A 289 -17.14 -7.74 -3.92
C PHE A 289 -15.62 -7.63 -3.63
N SER A 290 -14.79 -8.10 -4.57
CA SER A 290 -13.34 -7.87 -4.52
C SER A 290 -12.89 -7.02 -5.72
N PRO A 291 -13.25 -5.73 -5.76
CA PRO A 291 -12.92 -4.87 -6.87
C PRO A 291 -11.41 -4.60 -7.00
N LEU A 292 -11.01 -4.29 -8.23
CA LEU A 292 -9.70 -3.73 -8.55
C LEU A 292 -9.83 -2.22 -8.63
N LEU A 293 -9.23 -1.52 -7.69
CA LEU A 293 -9.32 -0.06 -7.60
C LEU A 293 -8.27 0.60 -8.46
N HIS A 294 -8.64 1.70 -9.10
CA HIS A 294 -7.78 2.47 -9.98
C HIS A 294 -7.11 3.64 -9.24
N PRO A 295 -5.76 3.60 -9.09
CA PRO A 295 -5.02 4.74 -8.57
C PRO A 295 -5.06 5.93 -9.54
N LEU A 296 -5.16 7.16 -9.01
CA LEU A 296 -5.09 8.38 -9.82
C LEU A 296 -3.68 8.54 -10.42
N GLN A 297 -3.53 8.22 -11.69
CA GLN A 297 -2.22 8.19 -12.38
C GLN A 297 -1.57 9.59 -12.52
N SER A 298 -2.35 10.67 -12.47
CA SER A 298 -1.82 12.04 -12.51
C SER A 298 -1.27 12.53 -11.16
N HIS A 299 -1.52 11.77 -10.07
CA HIS A 299 -1.00 12.10 -8.74
C HIS A 299 0.26 11.28 -8.43
N PRO A 300 1.31 11.85 -7.81
CA PRO A 300 2.54 11.12 -7.49
C PRO A 300 2.31 9.79 -6.75
N ILE A 301 1.35 9.76 -5.82
CA ILE A 301 1.02 8.56 -5.04
C ILE A 301 0.55 7.41 -5.94
N GLY A 302 -0.25 7.71 -6.97
CA GLY A 302 -0.83 6.70 -7.86
C GLY A 302 -0.07 6.50 -9.16
N LYS A 303 0.91 7.36 -9.45
CA LYS A 303 1.66 7.32 -10.71
C LYS A 303 2.40 6.00 -10.88
N ASN A 304 2.16 5.33 -12.00
CA ASN A 304 2.76 4.04 -12.33
C ASN A 304 2.50 2.93 -11.28
N VAL A 305 1.44 3.06 -10.48
CA VAL A 305 1.01 2.02 -9.55
C VAL A 305 -0.05 1.14 -10.23
N ASN A 306 0.06 -0.17 -10.03
CA ASN A 306 -0.93 -1.15 -10.47
C ASN A 306 -2.28 -0.93 -9.79
N PRO A 307 -3.38 -1.46 -10.34
CA PRO A 307 -4.63 -1.53 -9.61
C PRO A 307 -4.42 -2.10 -8.20
N VAL A 308 -5.14 -1.54 -7.25
CA VAL A 308 -5.12 -1.95 -5.84
C VAL A 308 -6.25 -2.92 -5.60
N SER A 309 -5.95 -4.12 -5.11
CA SER A 309 -7.00 -5.10 -4.76
C SER A 309 -7.66 -4.74 -3.44
N ALA A 310 -8.98 -4.79 -3.41
CA ALA A 310 -9.81 -4.54 -2.23
C ALA A 310 -10.77 -5.70 -1.98
N GLU A 311 -11.37 -5.76 -0.79
CA GLU A 311 -12.38 -6.77 -0.46
C GLU A 311 -13.47 -6.13 0.41
N PHE A 312 -14.74 -6.21 -0.02
CA PHE A 312 -15.90 -5.62 0.68
C PHE A 312 -15.79 -4.12 0.94
N ILE A 313 -15.20 -3.38 -0.01
CA ILE A 313 -14.99 -1.94 0.09
C ILE A 313 -16.31 -1.17 -0.02
N SER A 314 -16.38 -0.06 0.70
CA SER A 314 -17.48 0.90 0.67
C SER A 314 -17.17 2.11 -0.21
N SER A 315 -18.18 2.94 -0.49
CA SER A 315 -17.96 4.20 -1.17
C SER A 315 -17.73 5.37 -0.20
N ILE A 316 -17.06 6.40 -0.70
CA ILE A 316 -16.81 7.66 0.00
C ILE A 316 -17.53 8.79 -0.70
N ASP A 317 -18.18 9.69 0.06
CA ASP A 317 -18.64 10.97 -0.43
C ASP A 317 -17.80 12.11 0.15
N THR A 318 -17.57 13.14 -0.65
CA THR A 318 -17.03 14.41 -0.17
C THR A 318 -18.18 15.27 0.37
N VAL A 319 -18.02 15.80 1.58
CA VAL A 319 -19.05 16.61 2.24
C VAL A 319 -18.47 17.95 2.68
N GLY A 320 -19.32 18.96 2.75
CA GLY A 320 -18.95 20.33 3.13
C GLY A 320 -18.03 21.02 2.11
N GLU A 321 -18.16 22.32 2.01
CA GLU A 321 -17.28 23.21 1.26
C GLU A 321 -16.38 23.95 2.26
N ASN A 322 -15.18 23.44 2.48
CA ASN A 322 -14.16 24.16 3.25
C ASN A 322 -13.05 24.59 2.26
N PRO A 323 -12.92 25.90 1.96
CA PRO A 323 -11.93 26.40 1.02
C PRO A 323 -10.48 26.19 1.50
N ASP A 324 -10.28 25.98 2.81
CA ASP A 324 -8.98 25.75 3.40
C ASP A 324 -8.51 24.30 3.26
N ILE A 325 -9.39 23.39 2.79
CA ILE A 325 -9.09 21.97 2.61
C ILE A 325 -9.26 21.58 1.14
N ARG A 326 -8.15 21.20 0.53
CA ARG A 326 -8.10 20.62 -0.81
C ARG A 326 -8.39 19.13 -0.74
N LYS A 327 -9.33 18.65 -1.54
CA LYS A 327 -9.73 17.24 -1.60
C LYS A 327 -9.26 16.65 -2.93
N LYS A 328 -8.49 15.55 -2.88
CA LYS A 328 -8.00 14.83 -4.05
C LYS A 328 -8.40 13.36 -3.97
N ILE A 329 -9.09 12.87 -4.98
CA ILE A 329 -9.43 11.45 -5.10
C ILE A 329 -8.14 10.70 -5.43
N LEU A 330 -7.79 9.69 -4.64
CA LEU A 330 -6.60 8.87 -4.84
C LEU A 330 -6.91 7.49 -5.44
N LEU A 331 -8.03 6.89 -5.00
CA LEU A 331 -8.50 5.58 -5.47
C LEU A 331 -9.98 5.66 -5.83
N SER A 332 -10.36 4.98 -6.89
CA SER A 332 -11.75 4.82 -7.32
C SER A 332 -12.01 3.41 -7.84
N SER A 333 -13.28 3.01 -7.85
CA SER A 333 -13.75 1.83 -8.57
C SER A 333 -13.64 2.00 -10.08
N SER A 334 -13.90 0.94 -10.85
CA SER A 334 -13.99 1.00 -12.30
C SER A 334 -15.19 1.82 -12.78
N PRO A 335 -15.30 2.10 -14.11
CA PRO A 335 -16.51 2.69 -14.70
C PRO A 335 -17.75 1.80 -14.62
N PHE A 336 -17.60 0.52 -14.21
CA PHE A 336 -18.66 -0.48 -14.20
C PHE A 336 -18.87 -1.02 -12.79
N SER A 337 -19.43 -0.18 -11.93
CA SER A 337 -19.66 -0.49 -10.51
C SER A 337 -21.10 -0.39 -10.11
N ARG A 338 -21.42 -0.85 -8.92
CA ARG A 338 -22.72 -0.76 -8.26
C ARG A 338 -22.53 -0.57 -6.76
N LYS A 339 -23.45 0.16 -6.13
CA LYS A 339 -23.57 0.27 -4.66
C LYS A 339 -24.68 -0.62 -4.15
N ASN A 340 -24.45 -1.26 -3.00
CA ASN A 340 -25.44 -2.00 -2.26
C ASN A 340 -25.46 -1.48 -0.82
N GLU A 341 -26.53 -0.79 -0.45
CA GLU A 341 -26.72 -0.21 0.88
C GLU A 341 -26.84 -1.30 1.95
N ALA A 342 -26.06 -1.18 3.03
CA ALA A 342 -26.15 -2.10 4.16
C ALA A 342 -27.42 -1.81 5.02
N PRO A 343 -28.08 -2.83 5.57
CA PRO A 343 -27.74 -4.25 5.59
C PRO A 343 -27.89 -4.95 4.23
N VAL A 344 -26.90 -5.73 3.82
CA VAL A 344 -26.95 -6.48 2.56
C VAL A 344 -26.58 -7.95 2.77
N LEU A 345 -27.36 -8.86 2.18
CA LEU A 345 -27.05 -10.27 2.16
C LEU A 345 -26.03 -10.57 1.07
N VAL A 346 -24.83 -10.96 1.46
CA VAL A 346 -23.79 -11.43 0.55
C VAL A 346 -23.91 -12.94 0.42
N ASN A 347 -24.01 -13.44 -0.82
CA ASN A 347 -24.20 -14.87 -1.10
C ASN A 347 -23.21 -15.32 -2.19
N LEU A 348 -22.52 -16.42 -1.96
CA LEU A 348 -21.59 -17.00 -2.94
C LEU A 348 -22.30 -17.45 -4.24
N ARG A 349 -23.58 -17.78 -4.18
CA ARG A 349 -24.37 -18.15 -5.38
C ARG A 349 -24.62 -16.96 -6.33
N MET A 350 -24.28 -15.73 -5.94
CA MET A 350 -24.37 -14.58 -6.85
C MET A 350 -23.47 -14.72 -8.08
N ILE A 351 -22.48 -15.58 -8.01
CA ILE A 351 -21.59 -15.92 -9.15
C ILE A 351 -22.27 -16.75 -10.23
N ASP A 352 -23.35 -17.47 -9.92
CA ASP A 352 -24.07 -18.33 -10.85
C ASP A 352 -24.83 -17.51 -11.92
N VAL A 353 -25.02 -16.22 -11.67
CA VAL A 353 -25.73 -15.30 -12.56
C VAL A 353 -24.76 -14.32 -13.17
N VAL A 354 -24.58 -14.39 -14.48
CA VAL A 354 -23.81 -13.35 -15.20
C VAL A 354 -24.68 -12.10 -15.29
N PRO A 355 -24.30 -11.00 -14.59
CA PRO A 355 -25.10 -9.80 -14.60
C PRO A 355 -25.06 -9.12 -15.97
N SER A 356 -26.19 -8.49 -16.34
CA SER A 356 -26.22 -7.63 -17.52
C SER A 356 -25.34 -6.39 -17.32
N ARG A 357 -24.92 -5.75 -18.41
CA ARG A 357 -24.12 -4.51 -18.31
C ARG A 357 -24.82 -3.39 -17.53
N SER A 358 -26.15 -3.35 -17.59
CA SER A 358 -26.99 -2.38 -16.86
C SER A 358 -27.04 -2.63 -15.34
N PHE A 359 -26.58 -3.78 -14.87
CA PHE A 359 -26.45 -4.08 -13.44
C PHE A 359 -25.41 -3.16 -12.78
N PHE A 360 -24.32 -2.86 -13.47
CA PHE A 360 -23.27 -1.96 -13.02
C PHE A 360 -23.61 -0.52 -13.49
N ASN A 361 -24.41 0.18 -12.70
CA ASN A 361 -25.03 1.46 -13.04
C ASN A 361 -24.33 2.68 -12.42
N LYS A 362 -23.18 2.48 -11.80
CA LYS A 362 -22.33 3.53 -11.21
C LYS A 362 -20.95 3.47 -11.84
N SER A 363 -20.22 4.57 -11.78
CA SER A 363 -18.87 4.65 -12.31
C SER A 363 -17.96 5.45 -11.39
N ASN A 364 -16.70 5.01 -11.29
CA ASN A 364 -15.64 5.73 -10.60
C ASN A 364 -16.01 6.14 -9.17
N LEU A 365 -16.59 5.21 -8.41
CA LEU A 365 -16.95 5.44 -7.01
C LEU A 365 -15.68 5.71 -6.20
N ILE A 366 -15.68 6.79 -5.43
CA ILE A 366 -14.52 7.15 -4.60
C ILE A 366 -14.37 6.12 -3.48
N THR A 367 -13.15 5.62 -3.30
CA THR A 367 -12.79 4.65 -2.26
C THR A 367 -11.57 5.08 -1.45
N GLY A 368 -10.84 6.09 -1.93
CA GLY A 368 -9.71 6.68 -1.23
C GLY A 368 -9.55 8.16 -1.58
N ILE A 369 -9.36 9.00 -0.56
CA ILE A 369 -9.27 10.45 -0.70
C ILE A 369 -8.16 11.03 0.17
N LEU A 370 -7.47 12.04 -0.35
CA LEU A 370 -6.50 12.87 0.35
C LEU A 370 -7.09 14.24 0.63
N LEU A 371 -6.96 14.68 1.85
CA LEU A 371 -7.34 16.00 2.35
C LEU A 371 -6.07 16.76 2.73
N GLU A 372 -5.87 17.95 2.20
CA GLU A 372 -4.68 18.78 2.43
C GLU A 372 -5.10 20.20 2.77
N GLY A 373 -4.61 20.74 3.87
CA GLY A 373 -4.90 22.11 4.25
C GLY A 373 -4.95 22.35 5.74
N LYS A 374 -5.76 23.32 6.17
CA LYS A 374 -6.01 23.65 7.58
C LYS A 374 -7.34 23.08 8.03
N PHE A 375 -7.29 22.27 9.07
CA PHE A 375 -8.47 21.62 9.63
C PHE A 375 -8.94 22.38 10.87
N SER A 376 -10.26 22.47 11.07
CA SER A 376 -10.84 22.89 12.32
C SER A 376 -11.08 21.69 13.24
N SER A 377 -10.85 21.87 14.53
CA SER A 377 -11.08 20.81 15.52
C SER A 377 -12.57 20.45 15.62
N VAL A 378 -12.87 19.16 15.69
CA VAL A 378 -14.21 18.64 16.01
C VAL A 378 -14.68 19.10 17.39
N PHE A 379 -13.75 19.44 18.28
CA PHE A 379 -13.99 19.86 19.65
C PHE A 379 -13.98 21.38 19.84
N ARG A 380 -13.94 22.17 18.76
CA ARG A 380 -13.87 23.64 18.81
C ARG A 380 -14.94 24.29 19.69
N ASN A 381 -16.17 23.75 19.68
CA ASN A 381 -17.33 24.29 20.39
C ASN A 381 -17.90 23.31 21.42
N ARG A 382 -17.10 22.31 21.86
CA ARG A 382 -17.52 21.32 22.84
C ARG A 382 -16.87 21.63 24.20
N MET A 383 -17.64 21.55 25.29
CA MET A 383 -17.08 21.51 26.65
C MET A 383 -16.32 20.17 26.81
N ILE A 384 -15.05 20.26 27.18
CA ILE A 384 -14.21 19.08 27.39
C ILE A 384 -14.02 18.92 28.90
N GLU A 385 -14.83 18.06 29.49
CA GLU A 385 -14.70 17.60 30.87
C GLU A 385 -14.26 16.14 30.87
N MET A 386 -12.95 15.93 30.81
CA MET A 386 -12.35 14.57 30.80
C MET A 386 -11.33 14.51 31.96
N PRO A 387 -11.58 13.70 32.99
CA PRO A 387 -10.76 13.70 34.23
C PRO A 387 -9.31 13.25 33.98
N ASP A 388 -9.05 12.50 32.92
CA ASP A 388 -7.73 11.90 32.62
C ASP A 388 -6.86 12.74 31.67
N LEU A 389 -7.25 13.98 31.37
CA LEU A 389 -6.42 14.91 30.64
C LEU A 389 -5.44 15.64 31.55
N PRO A 390 -4.25 16.00 31.04
CA PRO A 390 -3.30 16.80 31.81
C PRO A 390 -3.94 18.10 32.37
N SER A 391 -3.64 18.46 33.60
CA SER A 391 -4.14 19.69 34.19
C SER A 391 -3.73 20.91 33.34
N GLY A 392 -4.72 21.75 32.99
CA GLY A 392 -4.51 22.90 32.11
C GLY A 392 -4.50 22.58 30.61
N PHE A 393 -4.92 21.40 30.20
CA PHE A 393 -5.08 21.04 28.77
C PHE A 393 -6.01 22.06 28.09
N ARG A 394 -5.53 22.67 27.02
CA ARG A 394 -6.31 23.53 26.12
C ARG A 394 -6.30 22.99 24.72
N PRO A 395 -7.45 22.66 24.16
CA PRO A 395 -7.51 22.13 22.80
C PRO A 395 -7.12 23.20 21.78
N ILE A 396 -6.33 22.79 20.81
CA ILE A 396 -6.05 23.58 19.61
C ILE A 396 -7.28 23.50 18.73
N VAL A 397 -7.81 24.64 18.32
CA VAL A 397 -9.08 24.73 17.58
C VAL A 397 -8.90 24.74 16.06
N GLU A 398 -7.70 25.05 15.59
CA GLU A 398 -7.35 25.09 14.15
C GLU A 398 -5.95 24.52 13.95
N SER A 399 -5.79 23.68 12.93
CA SER A 399 -4.50 23.01 12.67
C SER A 399 -3.49 23.93 11.98
N LYS A 400 -2.21 23.59 12.15
CA LYS A 400 -1.21 23.94 11.12
C LYS A 400 -1.60 23.28 9.81
N PRO A 401 -1.13 23.75 8.63
CA PRO A 401 -1.32 23.02 7.39
C PRO A 401 -0.84 21.58 7.54
N THR A 402 -1.73 20.63 7.27
CA THR A 402 -1.46 19.20 7.43
C THR A 402 -2.23 18.37 6.39
N GLN A 403 -2.09 17.06 6.46
CA GLN A 403 -2.63 16.14 5.48
C GLN A 403 -3.27 14.95 6.17
N MET A 404 -4.36 14.47 5.59
CA MET A 404 -5.07 13.28 6.04
C MET A 404 -5.58 12.48 4.85
N ALA A 405 -5.29 11.19 4.79
CA ALA A 405 -5.85 10.28 3.80
C ALA A 405 -6.89 9.36 4.44
N VAL A 406 -7.99 9.10 3.74
CA VAL A 406 -9.09 8.25 4.22
C VAL A 406 -9.44 7.24 3.14
N PHE A 407 -9.52 5.96 3.53
CA PHE A 407 -9.88 4.83 2.68
C PHE A 407 -11.01 4.04 3.35
N SER A 408 -11.94 3.55 2.55
CA SER A 408 -13.14 2.83 2.98
C SER A 408 -13.00 1.30 2.98
N ASP A 409 -11.79 0.82 3.14
CA ASP A 409 -11.46 -0.60 3.37
C ASP A 409 -10.27 -0.66 4.34
N GLY A 410 -10.48 -1.34 5.47
CA GLY A 410 -9.49 -1.53 6.52
C GLY A 410 -8.36 -2.47 6.13
N GLY A 411 -8.64 -3.39 5.21
CA GLY A 411 -7.74 -4.47 4.80
C GLY A 411 -6.71 -4.11 3.72
N LEU A 412 -6.73 -2.91 3.14
CA LEU A 412 -5.90 -2.53 1.99
C LEU A 412 -4.38 -2.68 2.19
N ILE A 413 -3.90 -2.63 3.43
CA ILE A 413 -2.50 -2.85 3.80
C ILE A 413 -2.27 -4.13 4.58
N SER A 414 -3.27 -5.00 4.66
CA SER A 414 -3.22 -6.22 5.47
C SER A 414 -2.82 -7.44 4.65
N ASN A 415 -1.88 -8.22 5.18
CA ASN A 415 -1.56 -9.53 4.66
C ASN A 415 -2.73 -10.50 4.89
N LYS A 416 -3.00 -11.39 3.94
CA LYS A 416 -3.85 -12.54 4.18
C LYS A 416 -3.10 -13.56 5.04
N VAL A 417 -3.58 -13.80 6.27
CA VAL A 417 -2.95 -14.69 7.26
C VAL A 417 -3.70 -16.01 7.32
N ASN A 418 -3.02 -17.12 7.06
CA ASN A 418 -3.56 -18.46 7.30
C ASN A 418 -3.17 -18.90 8.72
N ARG A 419 -4.16 -18.93 9.62
CA ARG A 419 -4.00 -19.33 11.03
C ARG A 419 -4.34 -20.81 11.27
N ALA A 420 -4.72 -21.57 10.25
CA ALA A 420 -5.07 -22.99 10.38
C ALA A 420 -3.85 -23.90 10.63
N THR A 421 -2.63 -23.40 10.44
CA THR A 421 -1.39 -24.14 10.67
C THR A 421 -0.75 -23.74 12.01
N LYS A 422 0.04 -24.64 12.62
CA LYS A 422 0.77 -24.35 13.87
C LYS A 422 1.62 -23.10 13.78
N GLU A 423 2.22 -22.84 12.61
CA GLU A 423 2.92 -21.61 12.30
C GLU A 423 2.06 -20.81 11.30
N PRO A 424 1.52 -19.65 11.68
CA PRO A 424 0.75 -18.81 10.76
C PRO A 424 1.57 -18.44 9.54
N LYS A 425 0.99 -18.62 8.35
CA LYS A 425 1.63 -18.25 7.08
C LYS A 425 0.98 -17.01 6.51
N THR A 426 1.78 -16.02 6.18
CA THR A 426 1.34 -14.79 5.52
C THR A 426 1.57 -14.89 4.01
N ALA A 427 0.64 -14.35 3.23
CA ALA A 427 0.88 -14.10 1.81
C ALA A 427 1.42 -12.67 1.64
N PRO A 428 2.25 -12.39 0.62
CA PRO A 428 2.68 -11.03 0.33
C PRO A 428 1.49 -10.08 0.14
N LEU A 429 1.65 -8.83 0.57
CA LEU A 429 0.60 -7.81 0.44
C LEU A 429 0.21 -7.61 -1.03
N GLY A 430 -1.10 -7.64 -1.30
CA GLY A 430 -1.66 -7.54 -2.66
C GLY A 430 -1.53 -8.81 -3.50
N TYR A 431 -0.96 -9.90 -2.97
CA TYR A 431 -0.83 -11.15 -3.74
C TYR A 431 -2.15 -11.93 -3.79
N ASP A 432 -2.64 -12.13 -5.01
CA ASP A 432 -3.78 -13.03 -5.27
C ASP A 432 -3.31 -14.45 -5.64
N ARG A 433 -3.75 -15.44 -4.87
CA ARG A 433 -3.38 -16.85 -5.06
C ARG A 433 -4.01 -17.48 -6.30
N VAL A 434 -5.12 -16.94 -6.77
CA VAL A 434 -5.87 -17.48 -7.92
C VAL A 434 -5.20 -17.09 -9.22
N SER A 435 -5.00 -15.79 -9.42
CA SER A 435 -4.32 -15.25 -10.61
C SER A 435 -2.79 -15.35 -10.51
N LYS A 436 -2.22 -15.54 -9.32
CA LYS A 436 -0.79 -15.49 -9.02
C LYS A 436 -0.16 -14.12 -9.32
N ILE A 437 -0.95 -13.07 -9.21
CA ILE A 437 -0.56 -11.69 -9.48
C ILE A 437 -0.40 -10.96 -8.15
N THR A 438 0.59 -10.06 -8.07
CA THR A 438 0.72 -9.10 -6.97
C THR A 438 0.21 -7.74 -7.46
N PHE A 439 -0.85 -7.23 -6.82
CA PHE A 439 -1.46 -5.93 -7.08
C PHE A 439 -0.69 -4.79 -6.40
N GLY A 440 -1.08 -3.56 -6.70
CA GLY A 440 -0.35 -2.35 -6.32
C GLY A 440 -0.50 -1.91 -4.86
N ASN A 441 -1.09 -2.71 -3.98
CA ASN A 441 -1.38 -2.34 -2.60
C ASN A 441 -0.14 -1.81 -1.87
N ARG A 442 0.96 -2.57 -1.85
CA ARG A 442 2.18 -2.19 -1.17
C ARG A 442 2.78 -0.89 -1.73
N ASP A 443 2.92 -0.82 -3.05
CA ASP A 443 3.57 0.31 -3.71
C ASP A 443 2.75 1.59 -3.54
N PHE A 444 1.42 1.51 -3.64
CA PHE A 444 0.52 2.64 -3.44
C PHE A 444 0.65 3.23 -2.03
N PHE A 445 0.59 2.38 -0.99
CA PHE A 445 0.64 2.85 0.38
C PHE A 445 2.05 3.26 0.83
N LEU A 446 3.12 2.69 0.28
CA LEU A 446 4.47 3.20 0.46
C LEU A 446 4.63 4.60 -0.13
N ASN A 447 4.14 4.82 -1.36
CA ASN A 447 4.13 6.15 -1.98
C ASN A 447 3.31 7.15 -1.16
N LEU A 448 2.17 6.73 -0.62
CA LEU A 448 1.33 7.57 0.25
C LEU A 448 2.09 7.99 1.52
N VAL A 449 2.71 7.04 2.23
CA VAL A 449 3.51 7.35 3.43
C VAL A 449 4.69 8.24 3.09
N GLN A 450 5.37 7.99 1.98
CA GLN A 450 6.47 8.83 1.49
C GLN A 450 5.97 10.26 1.21
N TYR A 451 4.87 10.41 0.48
CA TYR A 451 4.24 11.70 0.19
C TYR A 451 3.85 12.46 1.46
N LEU A 452 3.19 11.78 2.40
CA LEU A 452 2.80 12.38 3.68
C LEU A 452 4.01 12.69 4.58
N SER A 453 5.14 12.03 4.43
CA SER A 453 6.33 12.28 5.26
C SER A 453 7.21 13.40 4.75
N ASP A 454 7.05 13.81 3.50
CA ASP A 454 7.92 14.82 2.87
C ASP A 454 7.35 16.23 3.02
N ASP A 455 8.17 17.14 3.58
CA ASP A 455 7.84 18.57 3.66
C ASP A 455 8.31 19.34 2.42
N ALA A 456 9.18 18.73 1.61
CA ALA A 456 9.88 19.41 0.53
C ALA A 456 9.29 19.15 -0.87
N SER A 457 8.17 18.41 -0.98
CA SER A 457 7.53 18.08 -2.26
C SER A 457 8.50 17.44 -3.27
N LEU A 458 9.29 16.45 -2.84
CA LEU A 458 10.24 15.74 -3.70
C LEU A 458 9.60 14.71 -4.64
N ILE A 459 8.27 14.63 -4.66
CA ILE A 459 7.51 13.72 -5.52
C ILE A 459 6.85 14.50 -6.67
#